data_bc9c55408d60539a7cf0edbaccaf6ede
#
_entry.id   bc9c55408d60539a7cf0edbaccaf6ede
#
_cell.length_a   1.000
_cell.length_b   1.000
_cell.length_c   1.000
_cell.angle_alpha   90.00
_cell.angle_beta   90.00
_cell.angle_gamma   90.00
#
_symmetry.space_group_name_H-M   'P 1'
#
loop_
_entity.id
_entity.type
_entity.pdbx_description
1 polymer ?
#
loop_
_entity_poly.entity_id
_entity_poly.type
_entity_poly.pdbx_seq_one_letter_code
_entity_poly.pdbx_strand_id
1 'polypeptide(L)'
;EIRPAHSYAVRGVFDVEQWYLQRNLMSGFKLKHIHPLSESEISALGYTSYLRKQQGVLNKIQLGIEKQRLNIRHFIYSQPLSHKGLILALLTGDESFLDKETTAFFQRFGISHLLAISGPHVLIFAVMLCWLLQKVLNRYWPQIFLKIPRPYALLLPFCCCVLLYCAFVGFEIPALRTLLSCFCLSVLIWLRQKISALTLLLLSASLLLLFDPFSILSAAFWLSYGACFVLLRIYQTTIRLDLTRPQSWQQKLVFSLKLLVESQWKIFVALMPLVIIFFKQVSWVSPISNLVSIPLISLLVVPLEVLAAFTFYLFEPLSSLLFQLADWVLVFLLGILNGLDALLPIKLYPIALNTWQVILLIVLSIIVFMPKPSLPKSWLVLGLIPLLGFSNQNRPFELIVLDVGQGQAVYMQHGQQHA
;
A
#
# COMPACT_ATOMS: atom_id res chain seq x y z
N GLU A 1 11.16 -3.81 -30.97
CA GLU A 1 12.31 -4.57 -30.46
C GLU A 1 11.97 -4.99 -29.02
N ILE A 2 11.91 -6.31 -28.81
CA ILE A 2 11.68 -6.89 -27.49
C ILE A 2 13.04 -7.02 -26.82
N ARG A 3 13.17 -6.47 -25.61
CA ARG A 3 14.40 -6.55 -24.82
C ARG A 3 14.11 -7.30 -23.53
N PRO A 4 15.00 -8.21 -23.07
CA PRO A 4 14.90 -8.75 -21.74
C PRO A 4 15.00 -7.63 -20.72
N ALA A 5 14.48 -7.87 -19.54
CA ALA A 5 14.72 -6.98 -18.41
C ALA A 5 16.24 -6.88 -18.18
N HIS A 6 16.76 -5.68 -18.06
CA HIS A 6 18.17 -5.45 -17.79
C HIS A 6 18.32 -4.34 -16.77
N SER A 7 19.00 -4.65 -15.69
CA SER A 7 19.40 -3.68 -14.65
C SER A 7 20.85 -3.28 -14.87
N TYR A 8 21.14 -2.03 -14.57
CA TYR A 8 22.52 -1.57 -14.52
C TYR A 8 23.18 -2.01 -13.23
N ALA A 9 24.38 -2.59 -13.32
CA ALA A 9 25.16 -3.11 -12.19
C ALA A 9 25.79 -1.97 -11.35
N VAL A 10 25.00 -0.97 -11.01
CA VAL A 10 25.43 0.20 -10.21
C VAL A 10 24.85 0.12 -8.81
N ARG A 11 25.70 0.20 -7.79
CA ARG A 11 25.25 0.21 -6.39
C ARG A 11 24.34 1.41 -6.12
N GLY A 12 23.17 1.14 -5.59
CA GLY A 12 22.22 2.19 -5.18
C GLY A 12 21.22 2.61 -6.25
N VAL A 13 21.35 2.12 -7.47
CA VAL A 13 20.35 2.32 -8.52
C VAL A 13 19.19 1.33 -8.35
N PHE A 14 18.03 1.71 -8.88
CA PHE A 14 16.83 0.87 -8.86
C PHE A 14 17.05 -0.40 -9.70
N ASP A 15 16.82 -1.56 -9.07
CA ASP A 15 16.93 -2.85 -9.72
C ASP A 15 15.69 -3.16 -10.55
N VAL A 16 15.77 -2.91 -11.86
CA VAL A 16 14.70 -3.13 -12.83
C VAL A 16 14.41 -4.61 -13.03
N GLU A 17 15.44 -5.47 -13.00
CA GLU A 17 15.25 -6.93 -13.13
C GLU A 17 14.49 -7.49 -11.97
N GLN A 18 14.87 -7.12 -10.73
CA GLN A 18 14.13 -7.49 -9.52
C GLN A 18 12.68 -7.01 -9.60
N TRP A 19 12.45 -5.79 -10.06
CA TRP A 19 11.12 -5.22 -10.20
C TRP A 19 10.26 -5.94 -11.25
N TYR A 20 10.86 -6.34 -12.40
CA TYR A 20 10.19 -7.15 -13.41
C TYR A 20 9.87 -8.55 -12.90
N LEU A 21 10.82 -9.16 -12.17
CA LEU A 21 10.64 -10.49 -11.59
C LEU A 21 9.48 -10.49 -10.56
N GLN A 22 9.40 -9.48 -9.70
CA GLN A 22 8.28 -9.31 -8.76
C GLN A 22 6.92 -9.23 -9.44
N ARG A 23 6.87 -8.70 -10.66
CA ARG A 23 5.63 -8.52 -11.43
C ARG A 23 5.39 -9.61 -12.47
N ASN A 24 6.22 -10.66 -12.47
CA ASN A 24 6.20 -11.73 -13.48
C ASN A 24 6.31 -11.20 -14.92
N LEU A 25 7.05 -10.11 -15.12
CA LEU A 25 7.33 -9.52 -16.43
C LEU A 25 8.65 -10.07 -16.97
N MET A 26 8.60 -10.75 -18.12
CA MET A 26 9.77 -11.38 -18.71
C MET A 26 10.56 -10.46 -19.64
N SER A 27 9.90 -9.46 -20.22
CA SER A 27 10.52 -8.56 -21.19
C SER A 27 9.75 -7.25 -21.30
N GLY A 28 10.43 -6.23 -21.78
CA GLY A 28 9.85 -4.94 -22.12
C GLY A 28 10.05 -4.61 -23.60
N PHE A 29 9.20 -3.76 -24.16
CA PHE A 29 9.37 -3.26 -25.51
C PHE A 29 8.94 -1.79 -25.60
N LYS A 30 9.61 -1.07 -26.52
CA LYS A 30 9.26 0.31 -26.81
C LYS A 30 8.36 0.35 -28.04
N LEU A 31 7.14 0.84 -27.85
CA LEU A 31 6.19 1.07 -28.93
C LEU A 31 6.61 2.30 -29.72
N LYS A 32 6.70 2.14 -31.07
CA LYS A 32 6.86 3.27 -31.98
C LYS A 32 5.55 3.66 -32.65
N HIS A 33 4.78 2.65 -33.05
CA HIS A 33 3.47 2.83 -33.67
C HIS A 33 2.51 1.75 -33.18
N ILE A 34 1.24 2.08 -33.06
CA ILE A 34 0.16 1.16 -32.70
C ILE A 34 -0.83 1.14 -33.86
N HIS A 35 -1.03 -0.04 -34.43
CA HIS A 35 -2.10 -0.30 -35.40
C HIS A 35 -3.09 -1.30 -34.78
N PRO A 36 -4.35 -0.90 -34.55
CA PRO A 36 -5.36 -1.85 -34.12
C PRO A 36 -5.66 -2.81 -35.27
N LEU A 37 -5.58 -4.11 -35.01
CA LEU A 37 -5.92 -5.16 -35.97
C LEU A 37 -7.37 -5.62 -35.75
N SER A 38 -8.10 -5.83 -36.84
CA SER A 38 -9.41 -6.46 -36.78
C SER A 38 -9.30 -7.97 -36.52
N GLU A 39 -10.38 -8.62 -36.06
CA GLU A 39 -10.39 -10.09 -35.85
C GLU A 39 -10.08 -10.88 -37.13
N SER A 40 -10.50 -10.38 -38.30
CA SER A 40 -10.20 -10.97 -39.60
C SER A 40 -8.71 -10.90 -39.93
N GLU A 41 -8.04 -9.79 -39.66
CA GLU A 41 -6.60 -9.64 -39.87
C GLU A 41 -5.78 -10.53 -38.91
N ILE A 42 -6.20 -10.62 -37.65
CA ILE A 42 -5.56 -11.51 -36.64
C ILE A 42 -5.68 -12.97 -37.11
N SER A 43 -6.85 -13.36 -37.65
CA SER A 43 -7.09 -14.70 -38.19
C SER A 43 -6.25 -14.98 -39.43
N ALA A 44 -6.14 -14.00 -40.32
CA ALA A 44 -5.30 -14.10 -41.54
C ALA A 44 -3.83 -14.24 -41.19
N LEU A 45 -3.36 -13.61 -40.11
CA LEU A 45 -1.98 -13.74 -39.60
C LEU A 45 -1.73 -15.07 -38.86
N GLY A 46 -2.72 -15.95 -38.71
CA GLY A 46 -2.58 -17.26 -38.05
C GLY A 46 -2.65 -17.20 -36.52
N TYR A 47 -2.96 -16.07 -35.92
CA TYR A 47 -3.00 -15.90 -34.46
C TYR A 47 -4.37 -16.23 -33.84
N THR A 48 -5.10 -17.17 -34.43
CA THR A 48 -6.45 -17.61 -33.93
C THR A 48 -6.42 -18.16 -32.49
N SER A 49 -5.29 -18.70 -32.05
CA SER A 49 -5.12 -19.17 -30.67
C SER A 49 -5.26 -18.02 -29.64
N TYR A 50 -4.83 -16.81 -29.96
CA TYR A 50 -4.99 -15.63 -29.11
C TYR A 50 -6.46 -15.21 -28.99
N LEU A 51 -7.20 -15.23 -30.09
CA LEU A 51 -8.64 -14.95 -30.07
C LEU A 51 -9.40 -15.96 -29.21
N ARG A 52 -9.08 -17.26 -29.30
CA ARG A 52 -9.66 -18.30 -28.44
C ARG A 52 -9.32 -18.08 -26.94
N LYS A 53 -8.10 -17.69 -26.64
CA LYS A 53 -7.69 -17.41 -25.26
C LYS A 53 -8.46 -16.21 -24.68
N GLN A 54 -8.73 -15.17 -25.49
CA GLN A 54 -9.56 -14.04 -25.10
C GLN A 54 -11.03 -14.40 -24.83
N GLN A 55 -11.53 -15.45 -25.46
CA GLN A 55 -12.90 -15.95 -25.27
C GLN A 55 -13.13 -16.74 -23.98
N GLY A 56 -12.06 -17.06 -23.22
CA GLY A 56 -12.13 -17.73 -21.93
C GLY A 56 -12.93 -16.91 -20.89
N VAL A 57 -13.67 -17.59 -20.03
CA VAL A 57 -14.53 -16.92 -19.01
C VAL A 57 -13.72 -15.97 -18.13
N LEU A 58 -12.54 -16.39 -17.66
CA LEU A 58 -11.67 -15.56 -16.82
C LEU A 58 -11.21 -14.29 -17.55
N ASN A 59 -10.84 -14.41 -18.81
CA ASN A 59 -10.43 -13.26 -19.62
C ASN A 59 -11.58 -12.30 -19.90
N LYS A 60 -12.81 -12.82 -20.10
CA LYS A 60 -14.00 -11.98 -20.24
C LYS A 60 -14.31 -11.20 -18.96
N ILE A 61 -14.13 -11.84 -17.79
CA ILE A 61 -14.30 -11.17 -16.48
C ILE A 61 -13.23 -10.08 -16.34
N GLN A 62 -11.97 -10.40 -16.60
CA GLN A 62 -10.87 -9.44 -16.53
C GLN A 62 -11.09 -8.25 -17.47
N LEU A 63 -11.46 -8.52 -18.73
CA LEU A 63 -11.78 -7.48 -19.71
C LEU A 63 -12.96 -6.63 -19.25
N GLY A 64 -13.98 -7.26 -18.65
CA GLY A 64 -15.12 -6.57 -18.05
C GLY A 64 -14.71 -5.60 -16.96
N ILE A 65 -13.81 -6.03 -16.05
CA ILE A 65 -13.27 -5.18 -14.97
C ILE A 65 -12.48 -4.01 -15.55
N GLU A 66 -11.58 -4.26 -16.52
CA GLU A 66 -10.80 -3.19 -17.15
C GLU A 66 -11.68 -2.19 -17.90
N LYS A 67 -12.73 -2.65 -18.55
CA LYS A 67 -13.72 -1.77 -19.17
C LYS A 67 -14.42 -0.87 -18.15
N GLN A 68 -14.77 -1.41 -16.99
CA GLN A 68 -15.37 -0.61 -15.92
C GLN A 68 -14.38 0.40 -15.32
N ARG A 69 -13.14 0.01 -15.11
CA ARG A 69 -12.05 0.93 -14.70
C ARG A 69 -11.90 2.09 -15.71
N LEU A 70 -11.93 1.77 -17.00
CA LEU A 70 -11.84 2.77 -18.06
C LEU A 70 -13.04 3.73 -18.07
N ASN A 71 -14.26 3.21 -17.89
CA ASN A 71 -15.48 4.04 -17.81
C ASN A 71 -15.41 5.02 -16.64
N ILE A 72 -15.03 4.54 -15.44
CA ILE A 72 -14.87 5.40 -14.25
C ILE A 72 -13.76 6.42 -14.48
N ARG A 73 -12.66 6.04 -15.11
CA ARG A 73 -11.58 6.96 -15.47
C ARG A 73 -12.08 8.08 -16.38
N HIS A 74 -12.79 7.76 -17.45
CA HIS A 74 -13.37 8.76 -18.34
C HIS A 74 -14.33 9.68 -17.61
N PHE A 75 -15.17 9.12 -16.74
CA PHE A 75 -16.09 9.92 -15.93
C PHE A 75 -15.37 10.89 -15.02
N ILE A 76 -14.35 10.45 -14.26
CA ILE A 76 -13.55 11.32 -13.37
C ILE A 76 -12.87 12.43 -14.17
N TYR A 77 -12.36 12.11 -15.38
CA TYR A 77 -11.72 13.12 -16.24
C TYR A 77 -12.70 14.18 -16.77
N SER A 78 -13.95 13.82 -17.00
CA SER A 78 -14.99 14.76 -17.45
C SER A 78 -15.46 15.70 -16.33
N GLN A 79 -15.21 15.37 -15.06
CA GLN A 79 -15.64 16.18 -13.92
C GLN A 79 -14.70 17.38 -13.67
N PRO A 80 -15.22 18.50 -13.13
CA PRO A 80 -14.41 19.67 -12.76
C PRO A 80 -13.69 19.47 -11.43
N LEU A 81 -12.77 18.50 -11.35
CA LEU A 81 -11.99 18.15 -10.15
C LEU A 81 -10.58 18.71 -10.26
N SER A 82 -10.01 19.13 -9.13
CA SER A 82 -8.66 19.68 -9.06
C SER A 82 -7.59 18.59 -9.04
N HIS A 83 -7.86 17.46 -8.36
CA HIS A 83 -6.88 16.40 -8.11
C HIS A 83 -7.30 15.05 -8.72
N LYS A 84 -7.64 15.05 -10.03
CA LYS A 84 -8.13 13.84 -10.75
C LYS A 84 -7.17 12.65 -10.64
N GLY A 85 -5.86 12.90 -10.76
CA GLY A 85 -4.85 11.86 -10.65
C GLY A 85 -4.79 11.20 -9.25
N LEU A 86 -4.95 12.01 -8.18
CA LEU A 86 -5.00 11.49 -6.81
C LEU A 86 -6.26 10.64 -6.57
N ILE A 87 -7.43 11.11 -7.02
CA ILE A 87 -8.69 10.38 -6.91
C ILE A 87 -8.59 9.03 -7.63
N LEU A 88 -8.01 9.01 -8.84
CA LEU A 88 -7.79 7.75 -9.58
C LEU A 88 -6.84 6.82 -8.87
N ALA A 89 -5.72 7.33 -8.34
CA ALA A 89 -4.75 6.53 -7.62
C ALA A 89 -5.38 5.89 -6.36
N LEU A 90 -6.14 6.67 -5.59
CA LEU A 90 -6.78 6.20 -4.35
C LEU A 90 -7.93 5.22 -4.61
N LEU A 91 -8.68 5.38 -5.71
CA LEU A 91 -9.81 4.52 -6.04
C LEU A 91 -9.39 3.23 -6.76
N THR A 92 -8.50 3.34 -7.75
CA THR A 92 -8.18 2.24 -8.68
C THR A 92 -6.76 1.72 -8.59
N GLY A 93 -5.87 2.38 -7.82
CA GLY A 93 -4.43 2.09 -7.79
C GLY A 93 -3.68 2.59 -9.03
N ASP A 94 -4.32 3.38 -9.90
CA ASP A 94 -3.71 3.85 -11.14
C ASP A 94 -2.94 5.16 -10.91
N GLU A 95 -1.64 5.04 -10.69
CA GLU A 95 -0.74 6.16 -10.47
C GLU A 95 -0.24 6.81 -11.79
N SER A 96 -0.65 6.31 -12.96
CA SER A 96 -0.13 6.78 -14.26
C SER A 96 -0.42 8.25 -14.56
N PHE A 97 -1.39 8.83 -13.87
CA PHE A 97 -1.82 10.22 -14.01
C PHE A 97 -1.36 11.13 -12.87
N LEU A 98 -0.56 10.60 -11.96
CA LEU A 98 0.10 11.45 -10.96
C LEU A 98 1.26 12.18 -11.60
N ASP A 99 1.31 13.49 -11.40
CA ASP A 99 2.46 14.29 -11.78
C ASP A 99 3.65 14.01 -10.85
N LYS A 100 4.84 14.23 -11.37
CA LYS A 100 6.09 14.00 -10.62
C LYS A 100 6.21 14.88 -9.38
N GLU A 101 5.64 16.08 -9.44
CA GLU A 101 5.66 17.02 -8.33
C GLU A 101 4.80 16.51 -7.16
N THR A 102 3.57 16.07 -7.42
CA THR A 102 2.69 15.44 -6.41
C THR A 102 3.34 14.19 -5.85
N THR A 103 3.92 13.33 -6.69
CA THR A 103 4.62 12.12 -6.21
C THR A 103 5.79 12.47 -5.30
N ALA A 104 6.63 13.44 -5.68
CA ALA A 104 7.75 13.90 -4.86
C ALA A 104 7.27 14.57 -3.55
N PHE A 105 6.16 15.29 -3.60
CA PHE A 105 5.51 15.89 -2.43
C PHE A 105 5.09 14.81 -1.43
N PHE A 106 4.37 13.78 -1.88
CA PHE A 106 3.96 12.66 -1.03
C PHE A 106 5.16 11.90 -0.45
N GLN A 107 6.25 11.77 -1.22
CA GLN A 107 7.50 11.16 -0.74
C GLN A 107 8.15 12.00 0.36
N ARG A 108 8.24 13.33 0.19
CA ARG A 108 8.81 14.23 1.20
C ARG A 108 8.06 14.16 2.53
N PHE A 109 6.74 14.06 2.49
CA PHE A 109 5.91 13.91 3.67
C PHE A 109 5.86 12.47 4.22
N GLY A 110 6.43 11.48 3.51
CA GLY A 110 6.43 10.07 3.91
C GLY A 110 5.06 9.41 3.86
N ILE A 111 4.14 9.95 3.05
CA ILE A 111 2.76 9.47 2.90
C ILE A 111 2.50 8.76 1.56
N SER A 112 3.53 8.47 0.76
CA SER A 112 3.40 7.75 -0.52
C SER A 112 2.69 6.40 -0.39
N HIS A 113 2.80 5.76 0.76
CA HIS A 113 2.12 4.49 1.03
C HIS A 113 0.58 4.61 1.08
N LEU A 114 0.03 5.84 1.18
CA LEU A 114 -1.40 6.08 1.12
C LEU A 114 -1.94 6.09 -0.32
N LEU A 115 -1.07 6.34 -1.32
CA LEU A 115 -1.42 6.25 -2.74
C LEU A 115 -1.66 4.80 -3.15
N ALA A 116 -0.86 3.88 -2.59
CA ALA A 116 -1.10 2.45 -2.78
C ALA A 116 -2.37 2.03 -2.03
N ILE A 117 -3.22 1.26 -2.68
CA ILE A 117 -4.46 0.79 -2.06
C ILE A 117 -4.14 -0.11 -0.87
N SER A 118 -4.57 0.34 0.29
CA SER A 118 -4.30 -0.33 1.56
C SER A 118 -5.39 -1.32 1.95
N GLY A 119 -5.06 -2.26 2.87
CA GLY A 119 -6.03 -3.20 3.41
C GLY A 119 -7.30 -2.57 4.01
N PRO A 120 -7.23 -1.46 4.74
CA PRO A 120 -8.40 -0.72 5.21
C PRO A 120 -9.37 -0.31 4.11
N HIS A 121 -8.90 0.11 2.92
CA HIS A 121 -9.76 0.49 1.79
C HIS A 121 -10.62 -0.70 1.34
N VAL A 122 -10.00 -1.87 1.19
CA VAL A 122 -10.70 -3.13 0.85
C VAL A 122 -11.77 -3.46 1.89
N LEU A 123 -11.42 -3.34 3.18
CA LEU A 123 -12.34 -3.66 4.28
C LEU A 123 -13.52 -2.67 4.36
N ILE A 124 -13.27 -1.38 4.19
CA ILE A 124 -14.33 -0.34 4.17
C ILE A 124 -15.35 -0.67 3.08
N PHE A 125 -14.89 -0.96 1.87
CA PHE A 125 -15.76 -1.35 0.75
C PHE A 125 -16.59 -2.60 1.11
N ALA A 126 -15.94 -3.68 1.56
CA ALA A 126 -16.62 -4.93 1.87
C ALA A 126 -17.62 -4.79 3.01
N VAL A 127 -17.27 -4.05 4.08
CA VAL A 127 -18.16 -3.80 5.22
C VAL A 127 -19.36 -2.97 4.78
N MET A 128 -19.16 -1.93 3.96
CA MET A 128 -20.21 -1.08 3.46
C MET A 128 -21.23 -1.86 2.60
N LEU A 129 -20.74 -2.68 1.66
CA LEU A 129 -21.62 -3.52 0.83
C LEU A 129 -22.32 -4.60 1.66
N CYS A 130 -21.63 -5.25 2.59
CA CYS A 130 -22.27 -6.23 3.47
C CYS A 130 -23.32 -5.59 4.40
N TRP A 131 -23.06 -4.37 4.88
CA TRP A 131 -24.06 -3.64 5.65
C TRP A 131 -25.30 -3.31 4.82
N LEU A 132 -25.12 -2.86 3.57
CA LEU A 132 -26.21 -2.61 2.65
C LEU A 132 -26.99 -3.91 2.37
N LEU A 133 -26.28 -5.00 2.04
CA LEU A 133 -26.88 -6.31 1.83
C LEU A 133 -27.68 -6.78 3.05
N GLN A 134 -27.12 -6.62 4.26
CA GLN A 134 -27.80 -6.95 5.51
C GLN A 134 -29.09 -6.15 5.69
N LYS A 135 -29.09 -4.85 5.35
CA LYS A 135 -30.30 -4.01 5.38
C LYS A 135 -31.36 -4.52 4.42
N VAL A 136 -30.97 -4.86 3.19
CA VAL A 136 -31.85 -5.42 2.18
C VAL A 136 -32.44 -6.77 2.62
N LEU A 137 -31.57 -7.69 3.10
CA LEU A 137 -32.01 -9.00 3.59
C LEU A 137 -32.93 -8.89 4.80
N ASN A 138 -32.63 -8.00 5.75
CA ASN A 138 -33.52 -7.76 6.89
C ASN A 138 -34.89 -7.23 6.47
N ARG A 139 -34.96 -6.45 5.38
CA ARG A 139 -36.21 -5.83 4.92
C ARG A 139 -37.08 -6.80 4.12
N TYR A 140 -36.44 -7.59 3.22
CA TYR A 140 -37.17 -8.41 2.25
C TYR A 140 -37.17 -9.90 2.59
N TRP A 141 -36.14 -10.43 3.22
CA TRP A 141 -35.98 -11.86 3.54
C TRP A 141 -35.47 -12.12 4.95
N PRO A 142 -36.14 -11.60 6.01
CA PRO A 142 -35.65 -11.75 7.40
C PRO A 142 -35.57 -13.23 7.85
N GLN A 143 -36.34 -14.11 7.20
CA GLN A 143 -36.40 -15.55 7.49
C GLN A 143 -35.04 -16.26 7.28
N ILE A 144 -34.16 -15.70 6.45
CA ILE A 144 -32.80 -16.26 6.24
C ILE A 144 -32.04 -16.29 7.56
N PHE A 145 -32.15 -15.23 8.37
CA PHE A 145 -31.43 -15.11 9.65
C PHE A 145 -32.02 -15.95 10.78
N LEU A 146 -33.23 -16.49 10.60
CA LEU A 146 -33.82 -17.48 11.51
C LEU A 146 -33.21 -18.88 11.27
N LYS A 147 -32.84 -19.17 10.01
CA LYS A 147 -32.22 -20.45 9.64
C LYS A 147 -30.71 -20.46 9.79
N ILE A 148 -30.05 -19.34 9.41
CA ILE A 148 -28.59 -19.21 9.39
C ILE A 148 -28.20 -18.00 10.25
N PRO A 149 -27.36 -18.16 11.28
CA PRO A 149 -26.88 -17.04 12.07
C PRO A 149 -26.21 -15.98 11.18
N ARG A 150 -26.43 -14.70 11.46
CA ARG A 150 -25.93 -13.56 10.66
C ARG A 150 -24.46 -13.63 10.29
N PRO A 151 -23.52 -13.99 11.21
CA PRO A 151 -22.12 -14.10 10.84
C PRO A 151 -21.87 -15.07 9.68
N TYR A 152 -22.52 -16.24 9.71
CA TYR A 152 -22.33 -17.26 8.67
C TYR A 152 -22.99 -16.87 7.34
N ALA A 153 -24.16 -16.24 7.38
CA ALA A 153 -24.88 -15.78 6.18
C ALA A 153 -24.09 -14.71 5.42
N LEU A 154 -23.29 -13.90 6.11
CA LEU A 154 -22.54 -12.80 5.51
C LEU A 154 -21.08 -13.16 5.17
N LEU A 155 -20.55 -14.33 5.56
CA LEU A 155 -19.17 -14.73 5.28
C LEU A 155 -18.89 -14.77 3.77
N LEU A 156 -19.73 -15.50 3.03
CA LEU A 156 -19.55 -15.64 1.58
C LEU A 156 -19.70 -14.31 0.85
N PRO A 157 -20.77 -13.53 1.04
CA PRO A 157 -20.90 -12.20 0.46
C PRO A 157 -19.70 -11.28 0.79
N PHE A 158 -19.22 -11.31 2.02
CA PHE A 158 -18.07 -10.52 2.44
C PHE A 158 -16.80 -10.90 1.66
N CYS A 159 -16.48 -12.20 1.57
CA CYS A 159 -15.35 -12.68 0.78
C CYS A 159 -15.50 -12.34 -0.71
N CYS A 160 -16.71 -12.43 -1.26
CA CYS A 160 -16.97 -12.03 -2.65
C CYS A 160 -16.74 -10.52 -2.86
N CYS A 161 -17.18 -9.66 -1.93
CA CYS A 161 -16.94 -8.23 -2.01
C CYS A 161 -15.44 -7.90 -1.93
N VAL A 162 -14.70 -8.54 -1.01
CA VAL A 162 -13.24 -8.39 -0.92
C VAL A 162 -12.56 -8.82 -2.21
N LEU A 163 -12.95 -9.98 -2.76
CA LEU A 163 -12.39 -10.51 -4.00
C LEU A 163 -12.67 -9.57 -5.19
N LEU A 164 -13.90 -9.09 -5.33
CA LEU A 164 -14.28 -8.15 -6.39
C LEU A 164 -13.47 -6.85 -6.32
N TYR A 165 -13.29 -6.31 -5.11
CA TYR A 165 -12.48 -5.11 -4.95
C TYR A 165 -11.00 -5.38 -5.25
N CYS A 166 -10.43 -6.51 -4.79
CA CYS A 166 -9.06 -6.90 -5.13
C CYS A 166 -8.86 -7.07 -6.65
N ALA A 167 -9.85 -7.65 -7.34
CA ALA A 167 -9.81 -7.79 -8.79
C ALA A 167 -9.93 -6.41 -9.49
N PHE A 168 -10.75 -5.51 -8.96
CA PHE A 168 -10.88 -4.14 -9.46
C PHE A 168 -9.57 -3.34 -9.31
N VAL A 169 -8.81 -3.56 -8.25
CA VAL A 169 -7.52 -2.89 -7.98
C VAL A 169 -6.35 -3.51 -8.73
N GLY A 170 -6.49 -4.76 -9.22
CA GLY A 170 -5.42 -5.47 -9.93
C GLY A 170 -4.58 -6.38 -9.03
N PHE A 171 -5.12 -6.85 -7.90
CA PHE A 171 -4.49 -7.80 -6.99
C PHE A 171 -3.14 -7.33 -6.41
N GLU A 172 -3.03 -6.07 -6.04
CA GLU A 172 -1.84 -5.57 -5.34
C GLU A 172 -1.57 -6.31 -4.02
N ILE A 173 -0.30 -6.41 -3.60
CA ILE A 173 0.12 -7.20 -2.43
C ILE A 173 -0.64 -6.83 -1.15
N PRO A 174 -0.87 -5.54 -0.78
CA PRO A 174 -1.65 -5.20 0.41
C PRO A 174 -3.12 -5.63 0.33
N ALA A 175 -3.72 -5.59 -0.87
CA ALA A 175 -5.07 -6.05 -1.12
C ALA A 175 -5.16 -7.59 -1.05
N LEU A 176 -4.21 -8.30 -1.67
CA LEU A 176 -4.08 -9.76 -1.59
C LEU A 176 -3.91 -10.25 -0.15
N ARG A 177 -3.06 -9.59 0.64
CA ARG A 177 -2.93 -9.90 2.08
C ARG A 177 -4.29 -9.82 2.77
N THR A 178 -5.04 -8.76 2.52
CA THR A 178 -6.36 -8.56 3.13
C THR A 178 -7.35 -9.64 2.66
N LEU A 179 -7.36 -9.95 1.37
CA LEU A 179 -8.18 -11.04 0.80
C LEU A 179 -7.87 -12.38 1.47
N LEU A 180 -6.61 -12.76 1.53
CA LEU A 180 -6.18 -14.02 2.14
C LEU A 180 -6.49 -14.07 3.64
N SER A 181 -6.26 -12.97 4.36
CA SER A 181 -6.61 -12.87 5.79
C SER A 181 -8.12 -13.01 6.01
N CYS A 182 -8.94 -12.34 5.19
CA CYS A 182 -10.41 -12.43 5.27
C CYS A 182 -10.90 -13.83 4.90
N PHE A 183 -10.33 -14.45 3.88
CA PHE A 183 -10.65 -15.82 3.48
C PHE A 183 -10.31 -16.81 4.59
N CYS A 184 -9.07 -16.78 5.12
CA CYS A 184 -8.66 -17.64 6.22
C CYS A 184 -9.56 -17.45 7.46
N LEU A 185 -9.83 -16.18 7.82
CA LEU A 185 -10.73 -15.88 8.93
C LEU A 185 -12.14 -16.45 8.71
N SER A 186 -12.67 -16.31 7.50
CA SER A 186 -14.00 -16.83 7.15
C SER A 186 -14.06 -18.36 7.24
N VAL A 187 -13.03 -19.05 6.74
CA VAL A 187 -12.91 -20.52 6.86
C VAL A 187 -12.83 -20.93 8.34
N LEU A 188 -12.04 -20.23 9.15
CA LEU A 188 -11.90 -20.51 10.58
C LEU A 188 -13.21 -20.29 11.36
N ILE A 189 -13.93 -19.22 11.05
CA ILE A 189 -15.26 -18.98 11.63
C ILE A 189 -16.22 -20.12 11.24
N TRP A 190 -16.20 -20.52 9.96
CA TRP A 190 -17.03 -21.63 9.49
C TRP A 190 -16.68 -22.96 10.18
N LEU A 191 -15.40 -23.24 10.37
CA LEU A 191 -14.89 -24.40 11.10
C LEU A 191 -15.00 -24.27 12.63
N ARG A 192 -15.48 -23.12 13.14
CA ARG A 192 -15.56 -22.78 14.57
C ARG A 192 -14.21 -22.87 15.30
N GLN A 193 -13.11 -22.64 14.59
CA GLN A 193 -11.77 -22.64 15.16
C GLN A 193 -11.39 -21.24 15.64
N LYS A 194 -10.67 -21.19 16.76
CA LYS A 194 -10.11 -19.95 17.32
C LYS A 194 -8.60 -19.96 17.15
N ILE A 195 -8.07 -18.98 16.46
CA ILE A 195 -6.62 -18.78 16.34
C ILE A 195 -6.25 -17.36 16.78
N SER A 196 -4.97 -17.17 17.08
CA SER A 196 -4.47 -15.85 17.40
C SER A 196 -4.41 -14.98 16.13
N ALA A 197 -4.54 -13.65 16.30
CA ALA A 197 -4.38 -12.72 15.19
C ALA A 197 -2.98 -12.81 14.54
N LEU A 198 -1.96 -13.13 15.33
CA LEU A 198 -0.60 -13.37 14.83
C LEU A 198 -0.55 -14.63 13.94
N THR A 199 -1.18 -15.72 14.37
CA THR A 199 -1.26 -16.96 13.58
C THR A 199 -2.00 -16.72 12.25
N LEU A 200 -3.08 -15.93 12.28
CA LEU A 200 -3.81 -15.53 11.07
C LEU A 200 -2.92 -14.72 10.11
N LEU A 201 -2.16 -13.77 10.65
CA LEU A 201 -1.22 -12.96 9.87
C LEU A 201 -0.14 -13.83 9.21
N LEU A 202 0.46 -14.75 9.97
CA LEU A 202 1.48 -15.66 9.45
C LEU A 202 0.89 -16.64 8.43
N LEU A 203 -0.31 -17.18 8.66
CA LEU A 203 -1.00 -18.06 7.72
C LEU A 203 -1.25 -17.35 6.38
N SER A 204 -1.75 -16.11 6.42
CA SER A 204 -1.98 -15.33 5.20
C SER A 204 -0.67 -15.00 4.46
N ALA A 205 0.43 -14.74 5.19
CA ALA A 205 1.75 -14.53 4.60
C ALA A 205 2.28 -15.80 3.92
N SER A 206 2.17 -16.95 4.60
CA SER A 206 2.59 -18.25 4.06
C SER A 206 1.81 -18.63 2.80
N LEU A 207 0.50 -18.41 2.80
CA LEU A 207 -0.32 -18.62 1.61
C LEU A 207 0.07 -17.70 0.46
N LEU A 208 0.30 -16.40 0.72
CA LEU A 208 0.75 -15.48 -0.32
C LEU A 208 2.06 -15.94 -0.95
N LEU A 209 3.05 -16.32 -0.14
CA LEU A 209 4.35 -16.81 -0.63
C LEU A 209 4.27 -18.16 -1.33
N LEU A 210 3.26 -18.99 -1.01
CA LEU A 210 3.02 -20.24 -1.72
C LEU A 210 2.50 -19.99 -3.14
N PHE A 211 1.64 -18.98 -3.33
CA PHE A 211 1.10 -18.62 -4.64
C PHE A 211 2.05 -17.73 -5.45
N ASP A 212 2.75 -16.81 -4.80
CA ASP A 212 3.72 -15.90 -5.41
C ASP A 212 4.98 -15.79 -4.54
N PRO A 213 5.96 -16.69 -4.71
CA PRO A 213 7.22 -16.67 -3.97
C PRO A 213 8.00 -15.37 -4.13
N PHE A 214 7.88 -14.70 -5.28
CA PHE A 214 8.60 -13.47 -5.58
C PHE A 214 8.07 -12.24 -4.82
N SER A 215 6.89 -12.34 -4.23
CA SER A 215 6.37 -11.31 -3.33
C SER A 215 7.33 -10.97 -2.19
N ILE A 216 8.19 -11.92 -1.76
CA ILE A 216 9.19 -11.68 -0.69
C ILE A 216 10.24 -10.63 -1.07
N LEU A 217 10.47 -10.40 -2.36
CA LEU A 217 11.39 -9.37 -2.86
C LEU A 217 10.76 -7.97 -2.83
N SER A 218 9.46 -7.86 -2.61
CA SER A 218 8.72 -6.61 -2.65
C SER A 218 8.77 -5.85 -1.32
N ALA A 219 9.07 -4.55 -1.39
CA ALA A 219 8.91 -3.64 -0.26
C ALA A 219 7.47 -3.67 0.29
N ALA A 220 6.47 -3.77 -0.60
CA ALA A 220 5.06 -3.80 -0.22
C ALA A 220 4.72 -5.01 0.66
N PHE A 221 5.34 -6.18 0.43
CA PHE A 221 5.18 -7.35 1.30
C PHE A 221 5.68 -7.06 2.72
N TRP A 222 6.94 -6.66 2.86
CA TRP A 222 7.58 -6.45 4.17
C TRP A 222 6.94 -5.32 4.96
N LEU A 223 6.65 -4.18 4.31
CA LEU A 223 6.03 -3.04 4.97
C LEU A 223 4.57 -3.34 5.37
N SER A 224 3.83 -4.06 4.53
CA SER A 224 2.43 -4.39 4.78
C SER A 224 2.28 -5.39 5.94
N TYR A 225 3.01 -6.50 5.93
CA TYR A 225 2.98 -7.50 7.01
C TYR A 225 3.67 -6.98 8.27
N GLY A 226 4.78 -6.24 8.13
CA GLY A 226 5.49 -5.60 9.23
C GLY A 226 4.61 -4.59 9.97
N ALA A 227 3.92 -3.71 9.26
CA ALA A 227 2.99 -2.76 9.87
C ALA A 227 1.87 -3.46 10.65
N CYS A 228 1.27 -4.51 10.07
CA CYS A 228 0.25 -5.30 10.76
C CYS A 228 0.79 -5.99 12.02
N PHE A 229 1.98 -6.56 11.94
CA PHE A 229 2.65 -7.17 13.11
C PHE A 229 2.84 -6.15 14.23
N VAL A 230 3.41 -4.98 13.90
CA VAL A 230 3.64 -3.89 14.86
C VAL A 230 2.34 -3.40 15.48
N LEU A 231 1.30 -3.17 14.67
CA LEU A 231 -0.03 -2.77 15.15
C LEU A 231 -0.65 -3.81 16.09
N LEU A 232 -0.56 -5.10 15.75
CA LEU A 232 -1.02 -6.18 16.63
C LEU A 232 -0.30 -6.17 17.97
N ARG A 233 1.02 -5.93 17.98
CA ARG A 233 1.81 -5.85 19.21
C ARG A 233 1.45 -4.61 20.04
N ILE A 234 1.28 -3.44 19.41
CA ILE A 234 0.84 -2.21 20.08
C ILE A 234 -0.53 -2.44 20.73
N TYR A 235 -1.49 -2.98 19.95
CA TYR A 235 -2.84 -3.26 20.43
C TYR A 235 -2.84 -4.21 21.64
N GLN A 236 -2.11 -5.33 21.56
CA GLN A 236 -2.01 -6.31 22.63
C GLN A 236 -1.38 -5.74 23.90
N THR A 237 -0.37 -4.86 23.77
CA THR A 237 0.30 -4.25 24.92
C THR A 237 -0.53 -3.15 25.56
N THR A 238 -1.18 -2.30 24.76
CA THR A 238 -1.95 -1.16 25.25
C THR A 238 -3.24 -1.62 25.95
N ILE A 239 -3.97 -2.57 25.37
CA ILE A 239 -5.21 -3.08 26.01
C ILE A 239 -4.94 -3.86 27.29
N ARG A 240 -3.79 -4.55 27.39
CA ARG A 240 -3.43 -5.25 28.63
C ARG A 240 -3.03 -4.32 29.78
N LEU A 241 -2.55 -3.13 29.47
CA LEU A 241 -2.07 -2.18 30.47
C LEU A 241 -3.17 -1.24 30.99
N ASP A 242 -4.21 -1.00 30.18
CA ASP A 242 -5.31 -0.12 30.57
C ASP A 242 -6.48 -0.94 31.14
N LEU A 243 -6.41 -1.20 32.46
CA LEU A 243 -7.51 -1.82 33.24
C LEU A 243 -8.70 -0.88 33.46
N THR A 244 -8.53 0.42 33.21
CA THR A 244 -9.58 1.44 33.34
C THR A 244 -10.22 1.69 31.96
N ARG A 245 -11.37 1.06 31.73
CA ARG A 245 -12.18 1.37 30.53
C ARG A 245 -12.67 2.82 30.62
N PRO A 246 -12.44 3.64 29.58
CA PRO A 246 -12.94 5.01 29.57
C PRO A 246 -14.47 5.00 29.66
N GLN A 247 -15.02 5.66 30.70
CA GLN A 247 -16.46 5.66 30.97
C GLN A 247 -17.19 6.76 30.19
N SER A 248 -16.55 7.93 29.99
CA SER A 248 -17.13 9.04 29.23
C SER A 248 -16.69 9.07 27.77
N TRP A 249 -17.50 9.71 26.92
CA TRP A 249 -17.15 9.90 25.50
C TRP A 249 -15.87 10.74 25.31
N GLN A 250 -15.65 11.73 26.20
CA GLN A 250 -14.44 12.57 26.20
C GLN A 250 -13.19 11.74 26.50
N GLN A 251 -13.26 10.87 27.51
CA GLN A 251 -12.16 9.97 27.86
C GLN A 251 -11.86 8.99 26.71
N LYS A 252 -12.90 8.49 26.03
CA LYS A 252 -12.73 7.64 24.82
C LYS A 252 -12.03 8.39 23.70
N LEU A 253 -12.40 9.65 23.46
CA LEU A 253 -11.78 10.48 22.43
C LEU A 253 -10.31 10.74 22.75
N VAL A 254 -10.00 11.18 23.98
CA VAL A 254 -8.62 11.44 24.42
C VAL A 254 -7.77 10.15 24.32
N PHE A 255 -8.32 9.03 24.76
CA PHE A 255 -7.65 7.72 24.68
C PHE A 255 -7.38 7.35 23.21
N SER A 256 -8.35 7.51 22.31
CA SER A 256 -8.17 7.21 20.88
C SER A 256 -7.14 8.12 20.22
N LEU A 257 -7.13 9.41 20.54
CA LEU A 257 -6.13 10.36 20.05
C LEU A 257 -4.73 10.02 20.57
N LYS A 258 -4.60 9.72 21.86
CA LYS A 258 -3.33 9.27 22.44
C LYS A 258 -2.81 8.00 21.76
N LEU A 259 -3.69 7.02 21.57
CA LEU A 259 -3.34 5.77 20.90
C LEU A 259 -2.94 6.02 19.44
N LEU A 260 -3.63 6.91 18.75
CA LEU A 260 -3.31 7.29 17.37
C LEU A 260 -1.90 7.90 17.30
N VAL A 261 -1.59 8.90 18.12
CA VAL A 261 -0.27 9.55 18.16
C VAL A 261 0.81 8.54 18.53
N GLU A 262 0.61 7.76 19.58
CA GLU A 262 1.58 6.77 20.06
C GLU A 262 1.84 5.68 19.01
N SER A 263 0.79 5.23 18.29
CA SER A 263 0.93 4.24 17.24
C SER A 263 1.74 4.75 16.06
N GLN A 264 1.57 6.01 15.65
CA GLN A 264 2.33 6.58 14.52
C GLN A 264 3.84 6.56 14.78
N TRP A 265 4.27 7.00 15.97
CA TRP A 265 5.68 6.97 16.35
C TRP A 265 6.24 5.56 16.47
N LYS A 266 5.49 4.65 17.08
CA LYS A 266 5.91 3.25 17.22
C LYS A 266 6.03 2.55 15.86
N ILE A 267 5.07 2.76 14.95
CA ILE A 267 5.13 2.21 13.59
C ILE A 267 6.30 2.80 12.83
N PHE A 268 6.49 4.12 12.89
CA PHE A 268 7.60 4.80 12.22
C PHE A 268 8.96 4.21 12.65
N VAL A 269 9.20 4.12 13.96
CA VAL A 269 10.46 3.56 14.48
C VAL A 269 10.63 2.09 14.11
N ALA A 270 9.55 1.30 14.18
CA ALA A 270 9.60 -0.13 13.89
C ALA A 270 9.83 -0.44 12.41
N LEU A 271 9.24 0.36 11.52
CA LEU A 271 9.38 0.17 10.08
C LEU A 271 10.59 0.89 9.48
N MET A 272 11.23 1.79 10.23
CA MET A 272 12.38 2.57 9.78
C MET A 272 13.49 1.71 9.14
N PRO A 273 13.92 0.56 9.73
CA PRO A 273 14.92 -0.29 9.08
C PRO A 273 14.49 -0.79 7.71
N LEU A 274 13.23 -1.22 7.56
CA LEU A 274 12.69 -1.68 6.29
C LEU A 274 12.61 -0.54 5.27
N VAL A 275 12.16 0.64 5.69
CA VAL A 275 12.12 1.83 4.84
C VAL A 275 13.51 2.20 4.33
N ILE A 276 14.53 2.16 5.19
CA ILE A 276 15.92 2.45 4.80
C ILE A 276 16.46 1.39 3.84
N ILE A 277 16.18 0.10 4.07
CA ILE A 277 16.63 -0.99 3.19
C ILE A 277 16.06 -0.82 1.77
N PHE A 278 14.76 -0.57 1.66
CA PHE A 278 14.09 -0.55 0.36
C PHE A 278 14.18 0.80 -0.36
N PHE A 279 14.06 1.91 0.38
CA PHE A 279 13.97 3.24 -0.24
C PHE A 279 15.21 4.09 -0.06
N LYS A 280 16.14 3.73 0.83
CA LYS A 280 17.39 4.45 1.13
C LYS A 280 17.18 5.92 1.52
N GLN A 281 16.00 6.25 2.00
CA GLN A 281 15.62 7.60 2.40
C GLN A 281 14.55 7.55 3.50
N VAL A 282 14.52 8.57 4.35
CA VAL A 282 13.55 8.70 5.44
C VAL A 282 12.99 10.12 5.49
N SER A 283 11.68 10.20 5.72
CA SER A 283 11.00 11.45 6.03
C SER A 283 10.71 11.50 7.54
N TRP A 284 11.36 12.38 8.25
CA TRP A 284 11.16 12.54 9.71
C TRP A 284 9.79 13.13 10.08
N VAL A 285 9.14 13.78 9.13
CA VAL A 285 7.82 14.39 9.32
C VAL A 285 6.69 13.36 9.16
N SER A 286 6.99 12.17 8.64
CA SER A 286 6.01 11.11 8.37
C SER A 286 5.06 10.82 9.54
N PRO A 287 5.46 10.74 10.82
CA PRO A 287 4.50 10.52 11.91
C PRO A 287 3.48 11.64 12.06
N ILE A 288 3.90 12.89 11.80
CA ILE A 288 3.03 14.07 11.91
C ILE A 288 2.08 14.15 10.72
N SER A 289 2.62 13.99 9.50
CA SER A 289 1.80 13.98 8.28
C SER A 289 0.79 12.84 8.27
N ASN A 290 1.16 11.66 8.75
CA ASN A 290 0.26 10.51 8.88
C ASN A 290 -0.87 10.75 9.88
N LEU A 291 -0.62 11.51 10.95
CA LEU A 291 -1.64 11.84 11.94
C LEU A 291 -2.83 12.58 11.33
N VAL A 292 -2.57 13.40 10.31
CA VAL A 292 -3.59 14.16 9.57
C VAL A 292 -4.07 13.40 8.34
N SER A 293 -3.13 12.87 7.54
CA SER A 293 -3.44 12.29 6.23
C SER A 293 -4.21 10.97 6.34
N ILE A 294 -3.85 10.09 7.28
CA ILE A 294 -4.52 8.78 7.42
C ILE A 294 -6.02 8.95 7.75
N PRO A 295 -6.42 9.74 8.76
CA PRO A 295 -7.84 9.94 9.02
C PRO A 295 -8.61 10.57 7.84
N LEU A 296 -8.05 11.61 7.21
CA LEU A 296 -8.74 12.30 6.12
C LEU A 296 -8.88 11.40 4.89
N ILE A 297 -7.80 10.72 4.47
CA ILE A 297 -7.84 9.84 3.31
C ILE A 297 -8.69 8.60 3.60
N SER A 298 -8.39 7.88 4.69
CA SER A 298 -9.03 6.56 4.90
C SER A 298 -10.47 6.65 5.42
N LEU A 299 -10.84 7.70 6.17
CA LEU A 299 -12.20 7.80 6.73
C LEU A 299 -13.13 8.73 5.93
N LEU A 300 -12.60 9.63 5.11
CA LEU A 300 -13.42 10.56 4.32
C LEU A 300 -13.25 10.34 2.83
N VAL A 301 -12.03 10.50 2.29
CA VAL A 301 -11.82 10.46 0.83
C VAL A 301 -12.21 9.10 0.27
N VAL A 302 -11.61 8.01 0.77
CA VAL A 302 -11.85 6.67 0.23
C VAL A 302 -13.31 6.21 0.34
N PRO A 303 -14.03 6.38 1.47
CA PRO A 303 -15.45 6.06 1.51
C PRO A 303 -16.29 6.89 0.53
N LEU A 304 -15.97 8.19 0.34
CA LEU A 304 -16.66 9.03 -0.63
C LEU A 304 -16.41 8.55 -2.05
N GLU A 305 -15.18 8.23 -2.42
CA GLU A 305 -14.82 7.72 -3.74
C GLU A 305 -15.46 6.37 -4.04
N VAL A 306 -15.47 5.46 -3.06
CA VAL A 306 -16.13 4.15 -3.19
C VAL A 306 -17.63 4.31 -3.38
N LEU A 307 -18.28 5.20 -2.59
CA LEU A 307 -19.70 5.52 -2.76
C LEU A 307 -19.95 6.18 -4.12
N ALA A 308 -19.09 7.10 -4.56
CA ALA A 308 -19.18 7.74 -5.85
C ALA A 308 -19.09 6.73 -7.00
N ALA A 309 -18.12 5.81 -6.96
CA ALA A 309 -17.97 4.76 -7.94
C ALA A 309 -19.20 3.82 -7.98
N PHE A 310 -19.79 3.52 -6.82
CA PHE A 310 -21.01 2.72 -6.75
C PHE A 310 -22.23 3.47 -7.32
N THR A 311 -22.39 4.75 -6.96
CA THR A 311 -23.53 5.58 -7.42
C THR A 311 -23.40 5.99 -8.88
N PHE A 312 -22.21 5.90 -9.49
CA PHE A 312 -22.00 6.17 -10.92
C PHE A 312 -22.92 5.36 -11.83
N TYR A 313 -23.19 4.10 -11.48
CA TYR A 313 -24.08 3.24 -12.25
C TYR A 313 -25.57 3.42 -11.94
N LEU A 314 -25.92 4.12 -10.85
CA LEU A 314 -27.29 4.30 -10.39
C LEU A 314 -27.81 5.72 -10.66
N PHE A 315 -26.98 6.72 -10.32
CA PHE A 315 -27.36 8.13 -10.41
C PHE A 315 -26.13 9.02 -10.52
N GLU A 316 -25.76 9.36 -11.74
CA GLU A 316 -24.55 10.09 -12.11
C GLU A 316 -24.39 11.44 -11.38
N PRO A 317 -25.45 12.30 -11.18
CA PRO A 317 -25.29 13.56 -10.45
C PRO A 317 -24.81 13.37 -9.00
N LEU A 318 -25.27 12.32 -8.32
CA LEU A 318 -24.82 12.01 -6.97
C LEU A 318 -23.35 11.55 -6.96
N SER A 319 -22.96 10.76 -7.95
CA SER A 319 -21.56 10.35 -8.14
C SER A 319 -20.65 11.57 -8.31
N SER A 320 -21.03 12.50 -9.18
CA SER A 320 -20.31 13.77 -9.39
C SER A 320 -20.15 14.56 -8.09
N LEU A 321 -21.24 14.71 -7.33
CA LEU A 321 -21.20 15.40 -6.04
C LEU A 321 -20.25 14.73 -5.04
N LEU A 322 -20.29 13.39 -4.96
CA LEU A 322 -19.45 12.64 -4.03
C LEU A 322 -17.95 12.75 -4.40
N PHE A 323 -17.61 12.70 -5.70
CA PHE A 323 -16.23 12.97 -6.15
C PHE A 323 -15.79 14.41 -5.88
N GLN A 324 -16.66 15.40 -6.03
CA GLN A 324 -16.36 16.78 -5.66
C GLN A 324 -16.11 16.94 -4.16
N LEU A 325 -16.90 16.29 -3.32
CA LEU A 325 -16.67 16.28 -1.87
C LEU A 325 -15.32 15.62 -1.52
N ALA A 326 -14.98 14.52 -2.16
CA ALA A 326 -13.68 13.87 -1.98
C ALA A 326 -12.52 14.81 -2.40
N ASP A 327 -12.65 15.50 -3.55
CA ASP A 327 -11.66 16.47 -4.03
C ASP A 327 -11.49 17.64 -3.05
N TRP A 328 -12.56 18.17 -2.47
CA TRP A 328 -12.49 19.21 -1.44
C TRP A 328 -11.72 18.78 -0.19
N VAL A 329 -11.94 17.52 0.24
CA VAL A 329 -11.15 16.96 1.36
C VAL A 329 -9.67 16.85 0.99
N LEU A 330 -9.34 16.48 -0.25
CA LEU A 330 -7.95 16.44 -0.75
C LEU A 330 -7.35 17.86 -0.82
N VAL A 331 -8.09 18.85 -1.32
CA VAL A 331 -7.66 20.27 -1.31
C VAL A 331 -7.35 20.72 0.11
N PHE A 332 -8.23 20.42 1.06
CA PHE A 332 -8.03 20.75 2.47
C PHE A 332 -6.79 20.07 3.05
N LEU A 333 -6.61 18.78 2.80
CA LEU A 333 -5.43 18.02 3.24
C LEU A 333 -4.13 18.63 2.68
N LEU A 334 -4.09 18.85 1.36
CA LEU A 334 -2.91 19.42 0.70
C LEU A 334 -2.64 20.85 1.18
N GLY A 335 -3.68 21.63 1.48
CA GLY A 335 -3.55 22.94 2.10
C GLY A 335 -2.86 22.89 3.47
N ILE A 336 -3.24 21.93 4.33
CA ILE A 336 -2.57 21.72 5.63
C ILE A 336 -1.11 21.34 5.43
N LEU A 337 -0.83 20.38 4.53
CA LEU A 337 0.53 19.91 4.27
C LEU A 337 1.42 21.00 3.67
N ASN A 338 0.90 21.81 2.73
CA ASN A 338 1.61 22.97 2.18
C ASN A 338 1.89 24.02 3.25
N GLY A 339 0.94 24.26 4.15
CA GLY A 339 1.16 25.15 5.31
C GLY A 339 2.28 24.63 6.21
N LEU A 340 2.34 23.31 6.42
CA LEU A 340 3.42 22.69 7.19
C LEU A 340 4.78 22.80 6.47
N ASP A 341 4.82 22.63 5.14
CA ASP A 341 6.05 22.78 4.32
C ASP A 341 6.57 24.24 4.34
N ALA A 342 5.66 25.21 4.37
CA ALA A 342 6.01 26.62 4.47
C ALA A 342 6.60 27.00 5.85
N LEU A 343 6.14 26.36 6.92
CA LEU A 343 6.64 26.58 8.27
C LEU A 343 7.97 25.85 8.53
N LEU A 344 8.10 24.64 8.01
CA LEU A 344 9.25 23.76 8.22
C LEU A 344 9.62 23.16 6.85
N PRO A 345 10.63 23.71 6.15
CA PRO A 345 11.02 23.18 4.84
C PRO A 345 11.38 21.70 4.94
N ILE A 346 10.45 20.86 4.47
CA ILE A 346 10.53 19.41 4.63
C ILE A 346 11.43 18.83 3.56
N LYS A 347 12.46 18.12 4.00
CA LYS A 347 13.43 17.47 3.11
C LYS A 347 13.40 15.96 3.32
N LEU A 348 13.61 15.22 2.25
CA LEU A 348 13.99 13.81 2.32
C LEU A 348 15.46 13.71 2.68
N TYR A 349 15.75 12.84 3.64
CA TYR A 349 17.13 12.59 4.04
C TYR A 349 17.57 11.26 3.40
N PRO A 350 18.48 11.31 2.41
CA PRO A 350 19.09 10.10 1.90
C PRO A 350 19.96 9.45 3.00
N ILE A 351 19.77 8.17 3.22
CA ILE A 351 20.48 7.41 4.23
C ILE A 351 21.18 6.24 3.55
N ALA A 352 22.50 6.29 3.50
CA ALA A 352 23.33 5.18 3.05
C ALA A 352 23.89 4.45 4.29
N LEU A 353 23.35 3.29 4.62
CA LEU A 353 23.82 2.46 5.71
C LEU A 353 24.59 1.26 5.20
N ASN A 354 25.65 0.91 5.95
CA ASN A 354 26.33 -0.35 5.77
C ASN A 354 25.49 -1.52 6.29
N THR A 355 25.76 -2.72 5.80
CA THR A 355 25.01 -3.93 6.19
C THR A 355 24.95 -4.12 7.70
N TRP A 356 26.05 -3.85 8.42
CA TRP A 356 26.10 -3.97 9.88
C TRP A 356 25.21 -2.95 10.61
N GLN A 357 25.11 -1.72 10.08
CA GLN A 357 24.23 -0.69 10.62
C GLN A 357 22.76 -1.07 10.43
N VAL A 358 22.43 -1.66 9.29
CA VAL A 358 21.08 -2.18 9.01
C VAL A 358 20.73 -3.32 9.98
N ILE A 359 21.64 -4.29 10.17
CA ILE A 359 21.44 -5.38 11.13
C ILE A 359 21.22 -4.82 12.54
N LEU A 360 22.04 -3.86 12.95
CA LEU A 360 21.91 -3.19 14.25
C LEU A 360 20.53 -2.52 14.39
N LEU A 361 20.06 -1.80 13.38
CA LEU A 361 18.73 -1.19 13.40
C LEU A 361 17.61 -2.22 13.55
N ILE A 362 17.71 -3.35 12.85
CA ILE A 362 16.75 -4.45 12.98
C ILE A 362 16.74 -4.99 14.41
N VAL A 363 17.92 -5.26 14.97
CA VAL A 363 18.05 -5.76 16.35
C VAL A 363 17.48 -4.76 17.35
N LEU A 364 17.78 -3.47 17.20
CA LEU A 364 17.23 -2.41 18.04
C LEU A 364 15.70 -2.33 17.95
N SER A 365 15.17 -2.42 16.73
CA SER A 365 13.72 -2.45 16.53
C SER A 365 13.07 -3.65 17.22
N ILE A 366 13.67 -4.83 17.15
CA ILE A 366 13.19 -6.02 17.86
C ILE A 366 13.20 -5.78 19.38
N ILE A 367 14.27 -5.22 19.94
CA ILE A 367 14.38 -4.93 21.39
C ILE A 367 13.32 -3.93 21.84
N VAL A 368 13.02 -2.88 21.04
CA VAL A 368 11.96 -1.90 21.35
C VAL A 368 10.60 -2.57 21.54
N PHE A 369 10.31 -3.57 20.71
CA PHE A 369 9.01 -4.26 20.69
C PHE A 369 8.97 -5.55 21.52
N MET A 370 10.08 -5.94 22.16
CA MET A 370 10.06 -7.05 23.11
C MET A 370 9.17 -6.74 24.33
N PRO A 371 8.37 -7.71 24.80
CA PRO A 371 7.66 -7.58 26.07
C PRO A 371 8.68 -7.40 27.21
N LYS A 372 8.38 -6.51 28.16
CA LYS A 372 9.21 -6.26 29.35
C LYS A 372 9.70 -7.61 29.98
N PRO A 373 10.87 -7.69 30.50
CA PRO A 373 11.91 -6.72 30.86
C PRO A 373 13.34 -7.24 30.66
N SER A 374 13.72 -7.66 29.46
CA SER A 374 15.03 -8.28 29.30
C SER A 374 16.16 -7.26 29.25
N LEU A 375 15.92 -6.03 28.79
CA LEU A 375 16.94 -4.97 28.68
C LEU A 375 16.33 -3.59 28.99
N PRO A 376 17.04 -2.73 29.74
CA PRO A 376 16.61 -1.35 29.92
C PRO A 376 16.51 -0.62 28.58
N LYS A 377 15.40 0.09 28.35
CA LYS A 377 15.19 0.84 27.11
C LYS A 377 16.26 1.93 26.87
N SER A 378 16.96 2.37 27.91
CA SER A 378 18.10 3.28 27.82
C SER A 378 19.27 2.71 27.00
N TRP A 379 19.41 1.39 26.92
CA TRP A 379 20.46 0.75 26.09
C TRP A 379 20.22 0.95 24.58
N LEU A 380 18.99 1.29 24.18
CA LEU A 380 18.70 1.65 22.79
C LEU A 380 19.48 2.87 22.32
N VAL A 381 19.74 3.83 23.23
CA VAL A 381 20.56 5.02 22.93
C VAL A 381 21.98 4.62 22.56
N LEU A 382 22.55 3.62 23.23
CA LEU A 382 23.90 3.10 22.92
C LEU A 382 23.93 2.44 21.53
N GLY A 383 22.85 1.78 21.13
CA GLY A 383 22.73 1.17 19.81
C GLY A 383 22.56 2.19 18.67
N LEU A 384 22.20 3.45 18.97
CA LEU A 384 22.15 4.53 17.98
C LEU A 384 23.51 5.19 17.73
N ILE A 385 24.50 5.01 18.64
CA ILE A 385 25.83 5.61 18.52
C ILE A 385 26.53 5.23 17.19
N PRO A 386 26.52 3.96 16.72
CA PRO A 386 27.12 3.61 15.44
C PRO A 386 26.44 4.25 14.23
N LEU A 387 25.20 4.74 14.39
CA LEU A 387 24.49 5.44 13.32
C LEU A 387 24.91 6.91 13.20
N LEU A 388 25.50 7.47 14.28
CA LEU A 388 25.83 8.89 14.36
C LEU A 388 27.20 9.25 13.80
N GLY A 389 28.07 8.30 13.46
CA GLY A 389 29.44 8.72 13.27
C GLY A 389 30.40 7.97 12.35
N PHE A 390 30.04 6.90 11.69
CA PHE A 390 31.07 6.06 11.02
C PHE A 390 30.93 5.92 9.51
N SER A 391 30.38 6.90 8.85
CA SER A 391 30.25 6.88 7.37
C SER A 391 31.50 7.37 6.62
N ASN A 392 32.48 7.92 7.32
CA ASN A 392 33.69 8.42 6.70
C ASN A 392 34.86 7.40 6.77
N GLN A 393 34.74 6.34 5.99
CA GLN A 393 36.00 5.73 5.52
C GLN A 393 36.55 6.72 4.49
N ASN A 394 37.55 7.52 4.91
CA ASN A 394 38.41 8.25 3.99
C ASN A 394 39.16 7.21 3.16
N ARG A 395 38.54 6.77 2.06
CA ARG A 395 39.20 5.96 1.05
C ARG A 395 40.16 6.90 0.33
N PRO A 396 41.45 6.65 0.32
CA PRO A 396 42.43 7.56 -0.26
C PRO A 396 42.15 7.78 -1.75
N PHE A 397 41.64 6.76 -2.44
CA PHE A 397 41.26 6.81 -3.84
C PHE A 397 40.18 5.76 -4.10
N GLU A 398 39.12 6.14 -4.77
CA GLU A 398 38.06 5.23 -5.24
C GLU A 398 37.77 5.56 -6.71
N LEU A 399 37.83 4.54 -7.57
CA LEU A 399 37.45 4.64 -8.96
C LEU A 399 36.35 3.62 -9.21
N ILE A 400 35.19 4.10 -9.63
CA ILE A 400 34.02 3.28 -9.95
C ILE A 400 33.68 3.46 -11.40
N VAL A 401 33.75 2.38 -12.18
CA VAL A 401 33.23 2.35 -13.54
C VAL A 401 31.76 1.96 -13.45
N LEU A 402 30.89 2.87 -13.87
CA LEU A 402 29.45 2.67 -13.79
C LEU A 402 28.95 1.94 -15.04
N ASP A 403 28.14 0.91 -14.86
CA ASP A 403 27.40 0.28 -15.95
C ASP A 403 26.21 1.19 -16.32
N VAL A 404 26.35 1.93 -17.40
CA VAL A 404 25.33 2.87 -17.91
C VAL A 404 24.71 2.40 -19.23
N GLY A 405 24.96 1.14 -19.62
CA GLY A 405 24.46 0.53 -20.85
C GLY A 405 25.20 1.03 -22.10
N GLN A 406 24.68 2.04 -22.74
CA GLN A 406 25.36 2.68 -23.88
C GLN A 406 26.13 3.90 -23.40
N GLY A 407 27.45 3.85 -23.45
CA GLY A 407 28.35 4.89 -22.99
C GLY A 407 29.27 4.40 -21.87
N GLN A 408 30.09 5.31 -21.37
CA GLN A 408 30.98 5.09 -20.22
C GLN A 408 30.75 6.21 -19.21
N ALA A 409 30.60 5.85 -17.94
CA ALA A 409 30.62 6.79 -16.86
C ALA A 409 31.59 6.29 -15.79
N VAL A 410 32.52 7.12 -15.41
CA VAL A 410 33.54 6.80 -14.40
C VAL A 410 33.41 7.84 -13.29
N TYR A 411 33.24 7.37 -12.08
CA TYR A 411 33.28 8.20 -10.88
C TYR A 411 34.63 8.01 -10.20
N MET A 412 35.32 9.12 -9.96
CA MET A 412 36.57 9.14 -9.24
C MET A 412 36.43 9.98 -7.97
N GLN A 413 36.94 9.45 -6.89
CA GLN A 413 37.03 10.16 -5.61
C GLN A 413 38.44 10.08 -5.07
N HIS A 414 39.01 11.22 -4.70
CA HIS A 414 40.26 11.34 -3.98
C HIS A 414 40.08 12.20 -2.76
N GLY A 415 40.03 11.59 -1.59
CA GLY A 415 39.70 12.27 -0.34
C GLY A 415 38.30 12.86 -0.37
N GLN A 416 38.17 14.20 -0.31
CA GLN A 416 36.92 14.92 -0.42
C GLN A 416 36.63 15.48 -1.82
N GLN A 417 37.52 15.27 -2.79
CA GLN A 417 37.32 15.73 -4.17
C GLN A 417 36.68 14.63 -4.99
N HIS A 418 35.71 15.02 -5.83
CA HIS A 418 34.95 14.13 -6.71
C HIS A 418 35.07 14.60 -8.15
N ALA A 419 35.18 13.66 -9.10
CA ALA A 419 35.17 13.91 -10.53
C ALA A 419 34.32 12.85 -11.27
#